data_b35043de5c01eafbc6eaee1a76e0acd4
#
_entry.id   b35043de5c01eafbc6eaee1a76e0acd4
#
_cell.length_a   1.000
_cell.length_b   1.000
_cell.length_c   1.000
_cell.angle_alpha   90.00
_cell.angle_beta   90.00
_cell.angle_gamma   90.00
#
_symmetry.space_group_name_H-M   'P 1'
#
loop_
_entity.id
_entity.type
_entity.pdbx_description
1 polymer ?
#
loop_
_entity_poly.entity_id
_entity_poly.type
_entity_poly.pdbx_seq_one_letter_code
_entity_poly.pdbx_strand_id
1 'polypeptide(L)'
;MGSSTPVRCFDTVEEQQQALVTSVFFLPVTTEQQVQRAEADAAFAASCGLRAGQLLDHVSTADVARDLDVLRAAVGDPWLHYIGYSYGTFLGNTYSALFGQRAGRMVADGVFDPEDYVSGPRSPRPIPASATTWARARHSASS
;
A
#
# COMPACT_ATOMS: atom_id res chain seq x y z
N MET A 1 -17.23 -12.92 -10.47
CA MET A 1 -16.18 -11.89 -10.55
C MET A 1 -14.85 -12.52 -10.19
N GLY A 2 -13.83 -12.29 -11.01
CA GLY A 2 -12.46 -12.73 -10.77
C GLY A 2 -12.23 -14.20 -11.11
N SER A 3 -11.54 -14.44 -12.22
CA SER A 3 -11.07 -15.77 -12.62
C SER A 3 -9.65 -16.06 -12.12
N SER A 4 -9.00 -15.09 -11.46
CA SER A 4 -7.68 -15.26 -10.88
C SER A 4 -7.73 -16.06 -9.58
N THR A 5 -6.66 -16.81 -9.29
CA THR A 5 -6.51 -17.52 -8.03
C THR A 5 -6.36 -16.53 -6.87
N PRO A 6 -7.25 -16.50 -5.89
CA PRO A 6 -7.14 -15.60 -4.76
C PRO A 6 -6.03 -16.07 -3.80
N VAL A 7 -5.33 -15.12 -3.17
CA VAL A 7 -4.49 -15.42 -2.01
C VAL A 7 -5.41 -15.79 -0.84
N ARG A 8 -5.30 -17.01 -0.37
CA ARG A 8 -6.07 -17.52 0.78
C ARG A 8 -5.11 -17.91 1.90
N CYS A 9 -5.29 -17.30 3.06
CA CYS A 9 -4.50 -17.58 4.25
C CYS A 9 -5.26 -18.39 5.29
N PHE A 10 -6.59 -18.56 5.10
CA PHE A 10 -7.49 -19.29 6.02
C PHE A 10 -8.46 -20.14 5.23
N ASP A 11 -9.00 -21.18 5.87
CA ASP A 11 -9.92 -22.11 5.24
C ASP A 11 -11.35 -21.55 5.25
N THR A 12 -11.69 -20.71 6.25
CA THR A 12 -13.00 -20.11 6.39
C THR A 12 -12.93 -18.57 6.46
N VAL A 13 -14.05 -17.92 6.15
CA VAL A 13 -14.20 -16.47 6.26
C VAL A 13 -14.16 -16.03 7.72
N GLU A 14 -14.69 -16.85 8.62
CA GLU A 14 -14.71 -16.59 10.06
C GLU A 14 -13.30 -16.56 10.65
N GLU A 15 -12.45 -17.52 10.28
CA GLU A 15 -11.03 -17.53 10.68
C GLU A 15 -10.30 -16.31 10.16
N GLN A 16 -10.55 -15.93 8.89
CA GLN A 16 -9.95 -14.73 8.30
C GLN A 16 -10.40 -13.47 9.03
N GLN A 17 -11.69 -13.34 9.34
CA GLN A 17 -12.20 -12.17 10.07
C GLN A 17 -11.60 -12.08 11.47
N GLN A 18 -11.52 -13.20 12.19
CA GLN A 18 -10.91 -13.25 13.52
C GLN A 18 -9.45 -12.79 13.49
N ALA A 19 -8.67 -13.30 12.56
CA ALA A 19 -7.26 -12.93 12.39
C ALA A 19 -7.10 -11.44 12.03
N LEU A 20 -7.94 -10.92 11.13
CA LEU A 20 -7.91 -9.51 10.71
C LEU A 20 -8.27 -8.56 11.88
N VAL A 21 -9.28 -8.88 12.68
CA VAL A 21 -9.65 -8.08 13.84
C VAL A 21 -8.47 -7.97 14.81
N THR A 22 -7.78 -9.07 15.06
CA THR A 22 -6.63 -9.09 15.99
C THR A 22 -5.42 -8.37 15.41
N SER A 23 -5.13 -8.55 14.12
CA SER A 23 -3.90 -8.04 13.49
C SER A 23 -4.02 -6.64 12.92
N VAL A 24 -5.17 -6.21 12.40
CA VAL A 24 -5.30 -4.94 11.67
C VAL A 24 -5.87 -3.83 12.54
N PHE A 25 -6.88 -4.14 13.35
CA PHE A 25 -7.64 -3.13 14.11
C PHE A 25 -7.15 -2.92 15.54
N PHE A 26 -6.25 -3.76 16.03
CA PHE A 26 -5.71 -3.63 17.37
C PHE A 26 -4.45 -2.77 17.39
N LEU A 27 -4.51 -1.60 18.03
CA LEU A 27 -3.36 -0.72 18.20
C LEU A 27 -2.69 -1.03 19.56
N PRO A 28 -1.52 -1.69 19.60
CA PRO A 28 -0.88 -2.07 20.84
C PRO A 28 -0.24 -0.84 21.50
N VAL A 29 -0.63 -0.54 22.74
CA VAL A 29 -0.09 0.59 23.52
C VAL A 29 0.78 0.14 24.70
N THR A 30 0.64 -1.13 25.15
CA THR A 30 1.49 -1.70 26.22
C THR A 30 2.46 -2.74 25.64
N THR A 31 3.52 -3.06 26.40
CA THR A 31 4.50 -4.07 25.98
C THR A 31 3.85 -5.44 25.79
N GLU A 32 2.94 -5.83 26.68
CA GLU A 32 2.21 -7.11 26.59
C GLU A 32 1.37 -7.15 25.30
N GLN A 33 0.69 -6.05 24.98
CA GLN A 33 -0.08 -5.93 23.73
C GLN A 33 0.80 -5.97 22.49
N GLN A 34 2.01 -5.40 22.55
CA GLN A 34 2.98 -5.48 21.45
C GLN A 34 3.45 -6.91 21.22
N VAL A 35 3.70 -7.67 22.27
CA VAL A 35 4.05 -9.11 22.18
C VAL A 35 2.88 -9.90 21.57
N GLN A 36 1.67 -9.73 22.08
CA GLN A 36 0.47 -10.41 21.53
C GLN A 36 0.26 -10.08 20.06
N ARG A 37 0.49 -8.82 19.67
CA ARG A 37 0.40 -8.41 18.27
C ARG A 37 1.46 -9.10 17.42
N ALA A 38 2.70 -9.15 17.87
CA ALA A 38 3.77 -9.81 17.13
C ALA A 38 3.51 -11.31 16.95
N GLU A 39 2.98 -11.99 17.97
CA GLU A 39 2.58 -13.40 17.89
C GLU A 39 1.43 -13.61 16.89
N ALA A 40 0.41 -12.75 16.92
CA ALA A 40 -0.70 -12.79 15.98
C ALA A 40 -0.25 -12.55 14.53
N ASP A 41 0.64 -11.59 14.30
CA ASP A 41 1.20 -11.30 12.97
C ASP A 41 2.07 -12.47 12.47
N ALA A 42 2.85 -13.12 13.35
CA ALA A 42 3.63 -14.30 13.01
C ALA A 42 2.73 -15.49 12.64
N ALA A 43 1.66 -15.72 13.40
CA ALA A 43 0.69 -16.78 13.11
C ALA A 43 -0.05 -16.52 11.78
N PHE A 44 -0.42 -15.26 11.51
CA PHE A 44 -1.01 -14.86 10.23
C PHE A 44 -0.05 -15.15 9.07
N ALA A 45 1.20 -14.73 9.17
CA ALA A 45 2.22 -14.95 8.14
C ALA A 45 2.45 -16.45 7.88
N ALA A 46 2.54 -17.27 8.94
CA ALA A 46 2.69 -18.71 8.82
C ALA A 46 1.48 -19.34 8.12
N SER A 47 0.26 -18.93 8.45
CA SER A 47 -0.96 -19.41 7.81
C SER A 47 -1.00 -19.08 6.31
N CYS A 48 -0.60 -17.87 5.93
CA CYS A 48 -0.46 -17.48 4.54
C CYS A 48 0.60 -18.31 3.81
N GLY A 49 1.78 -18.50 4.42
CA GLY A 49 2.86 -19.30 3.85
C GLY A 49 2.45 -20.74 3.55
N LEU A 50 1.70 -21.37 4.46
CA LEU A 50 1.21 -22.73 4.29
C LEU A 50 0.16 -22.88 3.17
N ARG A 51 -0.73 -21.89 3.00
CA ARG A 51 -1.88 -22.00 2.09
C ARG A 51 -1.70 -21.33 0.74
N ALA A 52 -1.04 -20.20 0.71
CA ALA A 52 -0.80 -19.43 -0.51
C ALA A 52 0.56 -19.75 -1.16
N GLY A 53 1.49 -20.33 -0.39
CA GLY A 53 2.74 -20.91 -0.90
C GLY A 53 3.47 -20.03 -1.92
N GLN A 54 3.75 -20.59 -3.08
CA GLN A 54 4.49 -19.94 -4.15
C GLN A 54 3.81 -18.66 -4.69
N LEU A 55 2.49 -18.52 -4.54
CA LEU A 55 1.79 -17.31 -5.02
C LEU A 55 2.27 -16.06 -4.28
N LEU A 56 2.65 -16.18 -3.00
CA LEU A 56 3.15 -15.04 -2.22
C LEU A 56 4.46 -14.45 -2.76
N ASP A 57 5.27 -15.25 -3.44
CA ASP A 57 6.53 -14.80 -4.05
C ASP A 57 6.29 -13.89 -5.28
N HIS A 58 5.04 -13.83 -5.77
CA HIS A 58 4.65 -13.10 -6.98
C HIS A 58 3.57 -12.04 -6.75
N VAL A 59 3.35 -11.61 -5.51
CA VAL A 59 2.35 -10.58 -5.17
C VAL A 59 2.97 -9.30 -4.62
N SER A 60 4.26 -9.08 -4.87
CA SER A 60 4.89 -7.82 -4.50
C SER A 60 4.28 -6.64 -5.28
N THR A 61 4.38 -5.42 -4.73
CA THR A 61 3.92 -4.21 -5.44
C THR A 61 4.60 -4.07 -6.82
N ALA A 62 5.86 -4.49 -6.92
CA ALA A 62 6.60 -4.47 -8.19
C ALA A 62 6.03 -5.48 -9.20
N ASP A 63 5.59 -6.66 -8.74
CA ASP A 63 4.96 -7.66 -9.61
C ASP A 63 3.59 -7.17 -10.08
N VAL A 64 2.78 -6.62 -9.17
CA VAL A 64 1.49 -6.00 -9.54
C VAL A 64 1.68 -4.85 -10.54
N ALA A 65 2.74 -4.04 -10.39
CA ALA A 65 3.05 -3.00 -11.38
C ALA A 65 3.44 -3.57 -12.75
N ARG A 66 4.14 -4.71 -12.80
CA ARG A 66 4.44 -5.43 -14.06
C ARG A 66 3.16 -5.99 -14.67
N ASP A 67 2.26 -6.54 -13.87
CA ASP A 67 0.96 -7.03 -14.34
C ASP A 67 0.11 -5.91 -14.93
N LEU A 68 0.12 -4.71 -14.33
CA LEU A 68 -0.53 -3.52 -14.91
C LEU A 68 0.03 -3.17 -16.29
N ASP A 69 1.34 -3.29 -16.50
CA ASP A 69 1.94 -3.04 -17.83
C ASP A 69 1.54 -4.11 -18.85
N VAL A 70 1.44 -5.37 -18.42
CA VAL A 70 0.91 -6.46 -19.27
C VAL A 70 -0.54 -6.19 -19.64
N LEU A 71 -1.38 -5.80 -18.69
CA LEU A 71 -2.79 -5.46 -18.94
C LEU A 71 -2.91 -4.27 -19.89
N ARG A 72 -2.14 -3.18 -19.67
CA ARG A 72 -2.07 -2.03 -20.55
C ARG A 72 -1.76 -2.48 -22.01
N ALA A 73 -0.74 -3.31 -22.17
CA ALA A 73 -0.34 -3.81 -23.47
C ALA A 73 -1.41 -4.70 -24.12
N ALA A 74 -2.08 -5.55 -23.32
CA ALA A 74 -3.12 -6.45 -23.80
C ALA A 74 -4.36 -5.71 -24.35
N VAL A 75 -4.67 -4.51 -23.80
CA VAL A 75 -5.76 -3.67 -24.30
C VAL A 75 -5.31 -2.71 -25.42
N GLY A 76 -4.02 -2.73 -25.79
CA GLY A 76 -3.46 -1.93 -26.88
C GLY A 76 -3.18 -0.46 -26.53
N ASP A 77 -3.20 -0.08 -25.24
CA ASP A 77 -2.95 1.30 -24.83
C ASP A 77 -1.44 1.62 -24.81
N PRO A 78 -1.01 2.75 -25.40
CA PRO A 78 0.39 3.18 -25.34
C PRO A 78 0.80 3.68 -23.97
N TRP A 79 -0.15 4.18 -23.15
CA TRP A 79 0.09 4.73 -21.82
C TRP A 79 -0.90 4.20 -20.80
N LEU A 80 -0.44 3.96 -19.56
CA LEU A 80 -1.30 3.68 -18.43
C LEU A 80 -1.83 4.99 -17.84
N HIS A 81 -3.15 5.21 -17.92
CA HIS A 81 -3.85 6.24 -17.16
C HIS A 81 -4.35 5.62 -15.86
N TYR A 82 -4.01 6.22 -14.72
CA TYR A 82 -4.19 5.59 -13.43
C TYR A 82 -4.71 6.55 -12.36
N ILE A 83 -5.64 6.08 -11.55
CA ILE A 83 -6.09 6.77 -10.33
C ILE A 83 -5.84 5.83 -9.17
N GLY A 84 -4.98 6.23 -8.22
CA GLY A 84 -4.65 5.48 -7.02
C GLY A 84 -5.18 6.15 -5.76
N TYR A 85 -5.82 5.37 -4.90
CA TYR A 85 -6.25 5.77 -3.56
C TYR A 85 -5.45 5.01 -2.52
N SER A 86 -5.03 5.69 -1.43
CA SER A 86 -4.34 5.05 -0.31
C SER A 86 -3.14 4.21 -0.81
N TYR A 87 -3.09 2.91 -0.54
CA TYR A 87 -2.05 2.01 -1.04
C TYR A 87 -1.91 2.00 -2.58
N GLY A 88 -2.98 2.30 -3.32
CA GLY A 88 -2.93 2.46 -4.76
C GLY A 88 -2.00 3.59 -5.22
N THR A 89 -1.72 4.58 -4.38
CA THR A 89 -0.74 5.64 -4.68
C THR A 89 0.68 5.09 -4.68
N PHE A 90 0.99 4.17 -3.76
CA PHE A 90 2.28 3.46 -3.74
C PHE A 90 2.46 2.58 -4.99
N LEU A 91 1.40 1.87 -5.41
CA LEU A 91 1.42 1.09 -6.66
C LEU A 91 1.63 1.99 -7.89
N GLY A 92 0.94 3.12 -8.00
CA GLY A 92 1.12 4.09 -9.09
C GLY A 92 2.52 4.67 -9.14
N ASN A 93 3.12 4.98 -7.99
CA ASN A 93 4.51 5.43 -7.88
C ASN A 93 5.48 4.34 -8.34
N THR A 94 5.26 3.09 -7.91
CA THR A 94 6.07 1.94 -8.33
C THR A 94 5.99 1.72 -9.83
N TYR A 95 4.79 1.80 -10.42
CA TYR A 95 4.61 1.71 -11.87
C TYR A 95 5.37 2.83 -12.59
N SER A 96 5.25 4.06 -12.13
CA SER A 96 5.94 5.22 -12.73
C SER A 96 7.47 5.09 -12.64
N ALA A 97 7.99 4.51 -11.57
CA ALA A 97 9.41 4.25 -11.40
C ALA A 97 9.92 3.16 -12.36
N LEU A 98 9.13 2.09 -12.57
CA LEU A 98 9.50 0.98 -13.44
C LEU A 98 9.27 1.27 -14.92
N PHE A 99 8.18 2.00 -15.24
CA PHE A 99 7.66 2.19 -16.60
C PHE A 99 7.36 3.66 -16.93
N GLY A 100 8.20 4.60 -16.49
CA GLY A 100 7.95 6.04 -16.59
C GLY A 100 7.55 6.53 -17.99
N GLN A 101 8.13 5.96 -19.04
CA GLN A 101 7.78 6.33 -20.44
C GLN A 101 6.41 5.82 -20.89
N ARG A 102 5.80 4.91 -20.15
CA ARG A 102 4.47 4.35 -20.36
C ARG A 102 3.44 4.87 -19.38
N ALA A 103 3.88 5.64 -18.37
CA ALA A 103 2.99 6.32 -17.45
C ALA A 103 2.33 7.52 -18.13
N GLY A 104 1.01 7.51 -18.17
CA GLY A 104 0.19 8.59 -18.73
C GLY A 104 -0.26 9.58 -17.65
N ARG A 105 -1.56 9.82 -17.56
CA ARG A 105 -2.14 10.70 -16.50
C ARG A 105 -2.25 9.90 -15.23
N MET A 106 -1.55 10.36 -14.19
CA MET A 106 -1.52 9.71 -12.88
C MET A 106 -2.16 10.63 -11.84
N VAL A 107 -3.14 10.11 -11.10
CA VAL A 107 -3.79 10.80 -9.98
C VAL A 107 -3.56 9.97 -8.73
N ALA A 108 -3.10 10.61 -7.66
CA ALA A 108 -2.84 9.98 -6.37
C ALA A 108 -3.62 10.73 -5.28
N ASP A 109 -4.48 10.02 -4.57
CA ASP A 109 -5.28 10.54 -3.47
C ASP A 109 -5.00 9.74 -2.18
N GLY A 110 -4.66 10.44 -1.08
CA GLY A 110 -4.17 9.81 0.14
C GLY A 110 -2.77 9.20 -0.04
N VAL A 111 -1.81 10.04 -0.46
CA VAL A 111 -0.47 9.61 -0.88
C VAL A 111 0.32 8.97 0.25
N PHE A 112 0.84 7.77 0.00
CA PHE A 112 1.89 7.14 0.81
C PHE A 112 3.26 7.64 0.40
N ASP A 113 4.12 7.98 1.37
CA ASP A 113 5.55 8.13 1.12
C ASP A 113 6.16 6.72 1.01
N PRO A 114 6.69 6.34 -0.16
CA PRO A 114 7.26 5.00 -0.36
C PRO A 114 8.42 4.70 0.59
N GLU A 115 9.22 5.72 0.93
CA GLU A 115 10.36 5.56 1.82
C GLU A 115 9.93 5.30 3.25
N ASP A 116 8.95 6.05 3.75
CA ASP A 116 8.41 5.84 5.11
C ASP A 116 7.70 4.49 5.23
N TYR A 117 7.04 4.04 4.16
CA TYR A 117 6.36 2.75 4.13
C TYR A 117 7.33 1.56 4.19
N VAL A 118 8.45 1.64 3.45
CA VAL A 118 9.43 0.54 3.36
C VAL A 118 10.43 0.56 4.52
N SER A 119 10.84 1.73 4.97
CA SER A 119 11.92 1.92 5.95
C SER A 119 11.42 2.18 7.37
N GLY A 120 10.10 2.30 7.56
CA GLY A 120 9.48 2.73 8.82
C GLY A 120 9.51 4.25 9.00
N PRO A 121 8.76 4.77 10.00
CA PRO A 121 8.64 6.20 10.21
C PRO A 121 10.01 6.81 10.51
N ARG A 122 10.40 7.77 9.68
CA ARG A 122 11.57 8.62 9.91
C ARG A 122 11.22 9.70 10.93
N SER A 123 12.24 10.23 11.60
CA SER A 123 12.06 11.44 12.38
C SER A 123 11.36 12.51 11.54
N PRO A 124 10.43 13.31 12.11
CA PRO A 124 9.69 14.31 11.36
C PRO A 124 10.66 15.18 10.56
N ARG A 125 10.54 15.18 9.24
CA ARG A 125 11.32 16.11 8.42
C ARG A 125 10.90 17.53 8.78
N PRO A 126 11.83 18.46 8.99
CA PRO A 126 11.47 19.86 9.19
C PRO A 126 10.62 20.31 8.00
N ILE A 127 9.45 20.89 8.28
CA ILE A 127 8.64 21.50 7.24
C ILE A 127 9.47 22.64 6.63
N PRO A 128 9.80 22.61 5.32
CA PRO A 128 10.62 23.67 4.73
C PRO A 128 9.91 25.01 4.90
N ALA A 129 10.66 26.05 5.20
CA ALA A 129 10.12 27.40 5.46
C ALA A 129 9.21 27.91 4.31
N SER A 130 9.43 27.42 3.08
CA SER A 130 8.58 27.69 1.91
C SER A 130 7.16 27.14 2.04
N ALA A 131 6.96 26.03 2.78
CA ALA A 131 5.63 25.45 2.98
C ALA A 131 4.77 26.22 3.99
N THR A 132 5.38 27.07 4.83
CA THR A 132 4.64 27.90 5.81
C THR A 132 4.20 29.24 5.26
N THR A 133 4.74 29.67 4.12
CA THR A 133 4.48 31.01 3.54
C THR A 133 3.05 31.12 3.00
N TRP A 134 2.48 30.07 2.41
CA TRP A 134 1.11 30.08 1.90
C TRP A 134 0.04 30.05 3.01
N ALA A 135 0.35 29.49 4.19
CA ALA A 135 -0.55 29.49 5.33
C ALA A 135 -0.73 30.89 5.94
N ARG A 136 0.31 31.72 5.90
CA ARG A 136 0.25 33.13 6.37
C ARG A 136 -0.51 34.03 5.40
N ALA A 137 -0.43 33.79 4.10
CA ALA A 137 -1.10 34.61 3.10
C ALA A 137 -2.65 34.59 3.19
N ARG A 138 -3.23 33.50 3.74
CA ARG A 138 -4.69 33.41 3.92
C ARG A 138 -5.23 34.23 5.10
N HIS A 139 -4.41 34.54 6.10
CA HIS A 139 -4.86 35.32 7.28
C HIS A 139 -4.78 36.83 7.08
N SER A 140 -4.01 37.30 6.09
CA SER A 140 -3.90 38.72 5.79
C SER A 140 -4.93 39.22 4.76
N ALA A 141 -5.72 38.34 4.15
CA ALA A 141 -6.76 38.68 3.17
C ALA A 141 -8.16 38.80 3.78
N SER A 142 -8.31 38.67 5.12
CA SER A 142 -9.59 38.76 5.85
C SER A 142 -9.62 39.91 6.87
N SER A 143 -8.81 40.95 6.66
CA SER A 143 -8.84 42.20 7.47
C SER A 143 -9.26 43.38 6.62
#